data_42e7402695ce2051f1e1c04703be9c2a
#
_entry.id   42e7402695ce2051f1e1c04703be9c2a
#
_cell.length_a   1.000
_cell.length_b   1.000
_cell.length_c   1.000
_cell.angle_alpha   90.00
_cell.angle_beta   90.00
_cell.angle_gamma   90.00
#
_symmetry.space_group_name_H-M   'P 1'
#
loop_
_entity.id
_entity.type
_entity.pdbx_description
1 polymer ?
#
loop_
_entity_poly.entity_id
_entity_poly.type
_entity_poly.pdbx_seq_one_letter_code
_entity_poly.pdbx_strand_id
1 'polypeptide(L)'
;MVSLALIPRAAIAQDTNAGPNAHHEAARIVAAEVAMQQALATLTTLAAEKPAGLADTIRRELAVAAAQYQFREGARQEELRLYELAGYAEVQVAVEPLLPAGVRGSFEASISALHSLYILAGIDQYYLVNVHFTHPYSDAKPISDLRSYYQEAQRLYGVDASYLASINFIESNFGRVNGPSSAGAVGPMQFLPSTWANWGQGGNVNDPHDAILAAARYLVHYGAPYNMRIAIWHYNLDYDYVDAVESFARAYRANPAWLDRMYYWNTTG
;
A
#
# COMPACT_ATOMS: atom_id res chain seq x y z
N MET A 1 1.55 -10.65 -15.94
CA MET A 1 0.33 -10.92 -15.15
C MET A 1 0.65 -10.60 -13.72
N VAL A 2 -0.05 -9.61 -13.18
CA VAL A 2 0.11 -9.12 -11.81
C VAL A 2 -0.18 -10.26 -10.84
N SER A 3 0.64 -10.39 -9.82
CA SER A 3 0.28 -11.12 -8.62
C SER A 3 -0.83 -10.32 -7.93
N LEU A 4 -2.08 -10.74 -8.05
CA LEU A 4 -3.24 -10.07 -7.43
C LEU A 4 -3.27 -10.26 -5.90
N ALA A 5 -2.12 -10.05 -5.26
CA ALA A 5 -1.93 -10.18 -3.83
C ALA A 5 -2.77 -9.18 -3.01
N LEU A 6 -3.35 -8.19 -3.67
CA LEU A 6 -3.91 -7.01 -3.02
C LEU A 6 -5.42 -6.99 -2.86
N ILE A 7 -6.15 -8.03 -3.23
CA ILE A 7 -7.60 -7.99 -3.03
C ILE A 7 -7.94 -8.72 -1.73
N PRO A 8 -8.39 -7.99 -0.69
CA PRO A 8 -8.54 -8.55 0.64
C PRO A 8 -9.76 -9.46 0.78
N ARG A 9 -9.66 -10.32 1.79
CA ARG A 9 -10.77 -11.03 2.41
C ARG A 9 -11.64 -10.05 3.19
N ALA A 10 -12.58 -9.39 2.57
CA ALA A 10 -13.66 -8.74 3.31
C ALA A 10 -14.92 -9.58 3.14
N ALA A 11 -15.20 -10.44 4.12
CA ALA A 11 -16.55 -10.91 4.33
C ALA A 11 -17.34 -9.75 4.97
N ILE A 12 -17.88 -8.88 4.15
CA ILE A 12 -18.85 -7.88 4.61
C ILE A 12 -20.19 -8.59 4.59
N ALA A 13 -20.79 -8.76 5.77
CA ALA A 13 -22.18 -9.16 5.88
C ALA A 13 -23.01 -8.12 5.14
N GLN A 14 -23.60 -8.50 4.02
CA GLN A 14 -24.50 -7.66 3.26
C GLN A 14 -25.75 -7.42 4.08
N ASP A 15 -26.00 -6.19 4.42
CA ASP A 15 -27.37 -5.69 4.61
C ASP A 15 -27.95 -5.48 3.20
N THR A 16 -28.80 -6.41 2.77
CA THR A 16 -29.04 -6.75 1.37
C THR A 16 -29.97 -5.80 0.61
N ASN A 17 -30.22 -4.55 1.07
CA ASN A 17 -31.21 -3.69 0.40
C ASN A 17 -30.94 -2.18 0.36
N ALA A 18 -29.87 -1.67 0.90
CA ALA A 18 -29.44 -0.28 0.67
C ALA A 18 -27.91 -0.27 0.53
N GLY A 19 -27.39 0.27 -0.57
CA GLY A 19 -25.96 0.51 -0.73
C GLY A 19 -25.41 1.36 0.43
N PRO A 20 -24.06 1.44 0.58
CA PRO A 20 -23.44 2.15 1.69
C PRO A 20 -23.92 3.59 1.76
N ASN A 21 -24.27 4.05 2.97
CA ASN A 21 -24.72 5.43 3.18
C ASN A 21 -23.52 6.38 3.22
N ALA A 22 -23.48 7.34 2.30
CA ALA A 22 -22.34 8.25 2.11
C ALA A 22 -21.94 9.00 3.40
N HIS A 23 -22.89 9.50 4.19
CA HIS A 23 -22.59 10.18 5.46
C HIS A 23 -22.00 9.23 6.50
N HIS A 24 -22.48 8.00 6.54
CA HIS A 24 -21.96 6.98 7.44
C HIS A 24 -20.54 6.58 7.04
N GLU A 25 -20.29 6.36 5.76
CA GLU A 25 -18.97 5.98 5.26
C GLU A 25 -17.95 7.12 5.41
N ALA A 26 -18.32 8.36 5.10
CA ALA A 26 -17.49 9.53 5.35
C ALA A 26 -17.11 9.65 6.84
N ALA A 27 -18.08 9.47 7.75
CA ALA A 27 -17.81 9.51 9.18
C ALA A 27 -16.85 8.42 9.64
N ARG A 28 -16.93 7.21 9.08
CA ARG A 28 -16.04 6.09 9.40
C ARG A 28 -14.60 6.34 8.90
N ILE A 29 -14.46 6.86 7.68
CA ILE A 29 -13.15 7.24 7.11
C ILE A 29 -12.50 8.33 7.96
N VAL A 30 -13.26 9.37 8.33
CA VAL A 30 -12.76 10.45 9.19
C VAL A 30 -12.39 9.94 10.59
N ALA A 31 -13.17 9.03 11.17
CA ALA A 31 -12.85 8.44 12.47
C ALA A 31 -11.56 7.62 12.43
N ALA A 32 -11.34 6.82 11.38
CA ALA A 32 -10.11 6.07 11.17
C ALA A 32 -8.90 7.01 11.02
N GLU A 33 -9.04 8.07 10.23
CA GLU A 33 -8.03 9.11 10.05
C GLU A 33 -7.65 9.79 11.37
N VAL A 34 -8.63 10.21 12.14
CA VAL A 34 -8.41 10.85 13.47
C VAL A 34 -7.69 9.89 14.41
N ALA A 35 -8.08 8.62 14.45
CA ALA A 35 -7.41 7.61 15.29
C ALA A 35 -5.94 7.42 14.90
N MET A 36 -5.65 7.35 13.60
CA MET A 36 -4.28 7.24 13.10
C MET A 36 -3.44 8.48 13.41
N GLN A 37 -3.98 9.68 13.22
CA GLN A 37 -3.29 10.94 13.55
C GLN A 37 -2.98 11.05 15.04
N GLN A 38 -3.91 10.68 15.91
CA GLN A 38 -3.70 10.65 17.36
C GLN A 38 -2.62 9.64 17.76
N ALA A 39 -2.64 8.46 17.15
CA ALA A 39 -1.62 7.45 17.39
C ALA A 39 -0.23 7.93 16.95
N LEU A 40 -0.08 8.55 15.79
CA LEU A 40 1.18 9.12 15.32
C LEU A 40 1.69 10.25 16.23
N ALA A 41 0.81 11.13 16.67
CA ALA A 41 1.16 12.20 17.61
C ALA A 41 1.67 11.62 18.94
N THR A 42 1.00 10.58 19.46
CA THR A 42 1.43 9.85 20.66
C THR A 42 2.80 9.21 20.45
N LEU A 43 3.04 8.51 19.34
CA LEU A 43 4.33 7.90 19.03
C LEU A 43 5.44 8.94 18.94
N THR A 44 5.17 10.10 18.33
CA THR A 44 6.12 11.22 18.22
C THR A 44 6.49 11.76 19.61
N THR A 45 5.52 11.96 20.48
CA THR A 45 5.74 12.42 21.86
C THR A 45 6.59 11.40 22.64
N LEU A 46 6.21 10.12 22.60
CA LEU A 46 6.92 9.05 23.30
C LEU A 46 8.35 8.84 22.77
N ALA A 47 8.59 9.12 21.49
CA ALA A 47 9.94 9.05 20.91
C ALA A 47 10.89 10.12 21.50
N ALA A 48 10.36 11.29 21.87
CA ALA A 48 11.13 12.38 22.45
C ALA A 48 11.39 12.21 23.96
N GLU A 49 10.63 11.36 24.65
CA GLU A 49 10.75 11.11 26.10
C GLU A 49 11.96 10.24 26.43
N LYS A 50 12.70 10.62 27.50
CA LYS A 50 13.74 9.77 28.09
C LYS A 50 13.22 9.19 29.40
N PRO A 51 13.05 7.85 29.48
CA PRO A 51 12.56 7.22 30.70
C PRO A 51 13.56 7.41 31.87
N ALA A 52 13.03 7.70 33.05
CA ALA A 52 13.82 7.95 34.25
C ALA A 52 14.23 6.68 34.98
N GLY A 53 13.68 5.52 34.60
CA GLY A 53 13.98 4.23 35.20
C GLY A 53 13.14 3.09 34.63
N LEU A 54 13.29 1.88 35.18
CA LEU A 54 12.66 0.67 34.64
C LEU A 54 11.11 0.79 34.54
N ALA A 55 10.47 1.33 35.58
CA ALA A 55 9.01 1.48 35.57
C ALA A 55 8.53 2.44 34.48
N ASP A 56 9.27 3.52 34.21
CA ASP A 56 8.98 4.46 33.15
C ASP A 56 9.24 3.85 31.75
N THR A 57 10.31 3.04 31.64
CA THR A 57 10.60 2.30 30.41
C THR A 57 9.45 1.37 30.06
N ILE A 58 8.99 0.54 31.03
CA ILE A 58 7.87 -0.38 30.81
C ILE A 58 6.59 0.40 30.44
N ARG A 59 6.29 1.49 31.15
CA ARG A 59 5.10 2.31 30.85
C ARG A 59 5.16 2.88 29.44
N ARG A 60 6.32 3.39 29.02
CA ARG A 60 6.55 3.92 27.68
C ARG A 60 6.41 2.83 26.61
N GLU A 61 6.97 1.66 26.81
CA GLU A 61 6.84 0.54 25.87
C GLU A 61 5.39 0.09 25.69
N LEU A 62 4.63 0.01 26.77
CA LEU A 62 3.20 -0.28 26.71
C LEU A 62 2.41 0.80 25.97
N ALA A 63 2.74 2.07 26.20
CA ALA A 63 2.10 3.19 25.49
C ALA A 63 2.46 3.19 23.99
N VAL A 64 3.71 2.87 23.63
CA VAL A 64 4.12 2.71 22.23
C VAL A 64 3.36 1.56 21.58
N ALA A 65 3.27 0.39 22.23
CA ALA A 65 2.54 -0.75 21.69
C ALA A 65 1.04 -0.44 21.50
N ALA A 66 0.41 0.27 22.44
CA ALA A 66 -0.97 0.70 22.34
C ALA A 66 -1.19 1.67 21.18
N ALA A 67 -0.32 2.66 21.01
CA ALA A 67 -0.42 3.62 19.91
C ALA A 67 -0.19 2.93 18.54
N GLN A 68 0.76 2.02 18.44
CA GLN A 68 0.98 1.22 17.23
C GLN A 68 -0.24 0.36 16.90
N TYR A 69 -0.88 -0.24 17.90
CA TYR A 69 -2.10 -1.01 17.69
C TYR A 69 -3.24 -0.12 17.17
N GLN A 70 -3.45 1.07 17.76
CA GLN A 70 -4.47 2.01 17.31
C GLN A 70 -4.23 2.47 15.88
N PHE A 71 -2.98 2.73 15.51
CA PHE A 71 -2.63 3.10 14.15
C PHE A 71 -2.95 1.98 13.15
N ARG A 72 -2.54 0.75 13.46
CA ARG A 72 -2.82 -0.42 12.61
C ARG A 72 -4.30 -0.68 12.44
N GLU A 73 -5.07 -0.59 13.52
CA GLU A 73 -6.52 -0.79 13.47
C GLU A 73 -7.20 0.32 12.65
N GLY A 74 -6.78 1.57 12.81
CA GLY A 74 -7.25 2.68 11.98
C GLY A 74 -6.97 2.45 10.49
N ALA A 75 -5.76 2.06 10.14
CA ALA A 75 -5.37 1.76 8.75
C ALA A 75 -6.19 0.60 8.17
N ARG A 76 -6.45 -0.45 8.95
CA ARG A 76 -7.28 -1.58 8.54
C ARG A 76 -8.74 -1.18 8.34
N GLN A 77 -9.30 -0.33 9.21
CA GLN A 77 -10.67 0.16 9.05
C GLN A 77 -10.82 1.05 7.83
N GLU A 78 -9.84 1.93 7.56
CA GLU A 78 -9.80 2.73 6.34
C GLU A 78 -9.72 1.85 5.10
N GLU A 79 -8.81 0.89 5.07
CA GLU A 79 -8.68 -0.08 3.99
C GLU A 79 -10.00 -0.75 3.63
N LEU A 80 -10.69 -1.33 4.61
CA LEU A 80 -11.96 -2.02 4.41
C LEU A 80 -13.00 -1.09 3.74
N ARG A 81 -13.03 0.19 4.14
CA ARG A 81 -13.95 1.17 3.54
C ARG A 81 -13.56 1.53 2.11
N LEU A 82 -12.27 1.71 1.85
CA LEU A 82 -11.78 2.02 0.50
C LEU A 82 -12.08 0.88 -0.48
N TYR A 83 -11.85 -0.36 -0.08
CA TYR A 83 -12.17 -1.52 -0.91
C TYR A 83 -13.69 -1.63 -1.18
N GLU A 84 -14.52 -1.46 -0.15
CA GLU A 84 -15.97 -1.47 -0.31
C GLU A 84 -16.41 -0.36 -1.27
N LEU A 85 -15.95 0.86 -1.05
CA LEU A 85 -16.33 2.02 -1.85
C LEU A 85 -15.78 1.97 -3.28
N ALA A 86 -14.65 1.31 -3.53
CA ALA A 86 -14.11 1.17 -4.88
C ALA A 86 -15.09 0.45 -5.84
N GLY A 87 -16.02 -0.33 -5.31
CA GLY A 87 -17.11 -0.96 -6.07
C GLY A 87 -18.38 -0.09 -6.25
N TYR A 88 -18.46 1.09 -5.63
CA TYR A 88 -19.70 1.90 -5.60
C TYR A 88 -19.45 3.36 -6.04
N ALA A 89 -19.31 3.59 -7.35
CA ALA A 89 -19.00 4.90 -7.90
C ALA A 89 -19.96 6.03 -7.45
N GLU A 90 -21.25 5.74 -7.34
CA GLU A 90 -22.26 6.70 -6.91
C GLU A 90 -22.02 7.15 -5.45
N VAL A 91 -21.62 6.20 -4.59
CA VAL A 91 -21.33 6.50 -3.19
C VAL A 91 -20.01 7.24 -3.04
N GLN A 92 -19.00 6.93 -3.84
CA GLN A 92 -17.73 7.67 -3.87
C GLN A 92 -17.96 9.17 -4.12
N VAL A 93 -18.73 9.49 -5.17
CA VAL A 93 -19.09 10.88 -5.51
C VAL A 93 -19.83 11.59 -4.37
N ALA A 94 -20.63 10.87 -3.61
CA ALA A 94 -21.37 11.43 -2.47
C ALA A 94 -20.52 11.52 -1.20
N VAL A 95 -19.53 10.64 -1.00
CA VAL A 95 -18.61 10.64 0.16
C VAL A 95 -17.56 11.74 0.04
N GLU A 96 -16.98 11.92 -1.13
CA GLU A 96 -15.85 12.82 -1.37
C GLU A 96 -16.05 14.24 -0.82
N PRO A 97 -17.15 14.95 -1.11
CA PRO A 97 -17.37 16.33 -0.59
C PRO A 97 -17.55 16.38 0.93
N LEU A 98 -17.87 15.25 1.57
CA LEU A 98 -18.04 15.16 3.02
C LEU A 98 -16.71 14.99 3.76
N LEU A 99 -15.62 14.64 3.04
CA LEU A 99 -14.31 14.43 3.64
C LEU A 99 -13.57 15.77 3.84
N PRO A 100 -12.82 15.93 4.95
CA PRO A 100 -11.91 17.05 5.13
C PRO A 100 -10.89 17.15 3.98
N ALA A 101 -10.49 18.37 3.61
CA ALA A 101 -9.55 18.61 2.51
C ALA A 101 -8.23 17.81 2.64
N GLY A 102 -7.72 17.65 3.87
CA GLY A 102 -6.49 16.88 4.12
C GLY A 102 -6.63 15.35 3.93
N VAL A 103 -7.86 14.85 3.85
CA VAL A 103 -8.16 13.42 3.63
C VAL A 103 -8.56 13.16 2.18
N ARG A 104 -9.24 14.10 1.56
CA ARG A 104 -9.86 13.96 0.24
C ARG A 104 -8.89 13.50 -0.84
N GLY A 105 -7.74 14.17 -0.98
CA GLY A 105 -6.77 13.84 -2.04
C GLY A 105 -6.18 12.43 -1.92
N SER A 106 -5.95 11.92 -0.70
CA SER A 106 -5.51 10.55 -0.49
C SER A 106 -6.64 9.55 -0.73
N PHE A 107 -7.87 9.89 -0.34
CA PHE A 107 -9.06 9.08 -0.62
C PHE A 107 -9.27 8.90 -2.12
N GLU A 108 -9.34 9.98 -2.89
CA GLU A 108 -9.51 9.95 -4.36
C GLU A 108 -8.41 9.11 -5.04
N ALA A 109 -7.16 9.35 -4.66
CA ALA A 109 -6.04 8.63 -5.22
C ALA A 109 -6.10 7.12 -4.92
N SER A 110 -6.52 6.72 -3.72
CA SER A 110 -6.63 5.31 -3.34
C SER A 110 -7.78 4.60 -4.03
N ILE A 111 -8.94 5.25 -4.10
CA ILE A 111 -10.09 4.73 -4.86
C ILE A 111 -9.71 4.54 -6.33
N SER A 112 -9.06 5.52 -6.95
CA SER A 112 -8.59 5.43 -8.33
C SER A 112 -7.63 4.24 -8.54
N ALA A 113 -6.68 4.05 -7.60
CA ALA A 113 -5.75 2.93 -7.68
C ALA A 113 -6.46 1.57 -7.55
N LEU A 114 -7.37 1.43 -6.58
CA LEU A 114 -8.13 0.20 -6.37
C LEU A 114 -9.04 -0.11 -7.57
N HIS A 115 -9.66 0.89 -8.15
CA HIS A 115 -10.48 0.72 -9.35
C HIS A 115 -9.65 0.17 -10.53
N SER A 116 -8.47 0.74 -10.79
CA SER A 116 -7.56 0.25 -11.82
C SER A 116 -7.09 -1.19 -11.54
N LEU A 117 -6.81 -1.54 -10.29
CA LEU A 117 -6.45 -2.91 -9.92
C LEU A 117 -7.61 -3.89 -10.13
N TYR A 118 -8.85 -3.47 -9.93
CA TYR A 118 -10.02 -4.32 -10.19
C TYR A 118 -10.19 -4.60 -11.68
N ILE A 119 -10.05 -3.56 -12.52
CA ILE A 119 -10.10 -3.73 -13.98
C ILE A 119 -8.99 -4.70 -14.43
N LEU A 120 -7.76 -4.46 -13.97
CA LEU A 120 -6.60 -5.30 -14.28
C LEU A 120 -6.82 -6.77 -13.85
N ALA A 121 -7.52 -6.98 -12.75
CA ALA A 121 -7.85 -8.30 -12.25
C ALA A 121 -9.00 -8.99 -13.00
N GLY A 122 -9.70 -8.28 -13.88
CA GLY A 122 -10.92 -8.76 -14.52
C GLY A 122 -12.07 -8.97 -13.52
N ILE A 123 -12.04 -8.27 -12.38
CA ILE A 123 -13.06 -8.36 -11.34
C ILE A 123 -14.16 -7.35 -11.64
N ASP A 124 -15.36 -7.86 -11.95
CA ASP A 124 -16.53 -7.00 -12.04
C ASP A 124 -16.88 -6.44 -10.65
N GLN A 125 -17.19 -5.14 -10.61
CA GLN A 125 -17.50 -4.36 -9.40
C GLN A 125 -18.52 -5.02 -8.47
N TYR A 126 -19.38 -5.88 -9.00
CA TYR A 126 -20.42 -6.60 -8.25
C TYR A 126 -19.94 -7.86 -7.52
N TYR A 127 -18.70 -8.34 -7.73
CA TYR A 127 -18.22 -9.62 -7.21
C TYR A 127 -17.13 -9.53 -6.14
N LEU A 128 -16.88 -8.35 -5.59
CA LEU A 128 -15.79 -8.09 -4.62
C LEU A 128 -15.89 -8.86 -3.29
N VAL A 129 -16.98 -9.55 -3.05
CA VAL A 129 -17.32 -10.06 -1.71
C VAL A 129 -16.61 -11.38 -1.33
N ASN A 130 -15.98 -12.10 -2.28
CA ASN A 130 -15.50 -13.45 -2.01
C ASN A 130 -14.20 -13.89 -2.72
N VAL A 131 -13.29 -13.00 -3.04
CA VAL A 131 -12.01 -13.44 -3.62
C VAL A 131 -11.03 -13.81 -2.51
N HIS A 132 -10.81 -15.11 -2.32
CA HIS A 132 -9.82 -15.63 -1.38
C HIS A 132 -8.52 -15.93 -2.12
N PHE A 133 -7.46 -15.19 -1.83
CA PHE A 133 -6.12 -15.54 -2.28
C PHE A 133 -5.44 -16.43 -1.24
N THR A 134 -5.08 -17.65 -1.66
CA THR A 134 -4.31 -18.58 -0.85
C THR A 134 -2.85 -18.56 -1.27
N HIS A 135 -2.15 -17.47 -1.00
CA HIS A 135 -0.70 -17.46 -1.15
C HIS A 135 -0.02 -17.63 0.22
N PRO A 136 1.15 -18.29 0.28
CA PRO A 136 1.93 -18.31 1.51
C PRO A 136 2.27 -16.86 1.89
N TYR A 137 2.06 -16.54 3.16
CA TYR A 137 2.28 -15.21 3.71
C TYR A 137 3.49 -15.23 4.62
N SER A 138 4.35 -14.23 4.52
CA SER A 138 5.45 -13.99 5.44
C SER A 138 5.40 -12.58 6.02
N ASP A 139 6.17 -12.33 7.07
CA ASP A 139 6.32 -10.97 7.58
C ASP A 139 7.13 -10.13 6.60
N ALA A 140 6.66 -8.91 6.33
CA ALA A 140 7.44 -7.93 5.60
C ALA A 140 8.62 -7.44 6.44
N LYS A 141 9.66 -6.91 5.79
CA LYS A 141 10.70 -6.15 6.50
C LYS A 141 10.05 -4.96 7.21
N PRO A 142 10.62 -4.50 8.35
CA PRO A 142 10.13 -3.30 9.03
C PRO A 142 9.95 -2.13 8.07
N ILE A 143 8.89 -1.36 8.24
CA ILE A 143 8.59 -0.22 7.37
C ILE A 143 9.72 0.83 7.34
N SER A 144 10.48 0.97 8.43
CA SER A 144 11.69 1.80 8.49
C SER A 144 12.75 1.37 7.48
N ASP A 145 12.96 0.06 7.36
CA ASP A 145 13.96 -0.51 6.46
C ASP A 145 13.51 -0.33 5.01
N LEU A 146 12.25 -0.67 4.70
CA LEU A 146 11.68 -0.47 3.37
C LEU A 146 11.76 1.00 2.95
N ARG A 147 11.40 1.92 3.84
CA ARG A 147 11.52 3.37 3.61
C ARG A 147 12.96 3.77 3.27
N SER A 148 13.94 3.24 3.99
CA SER A 148 15.36 3.51 3.73
C SER A 148 15.79 2.99 2.35
N TYR A 149 15.34 1.83 1.94
CA TYR A 149 15.64 1.23 0.62
C TYR A 149 15.04 2.05 -0.53
N TYR A 150 13.78 2.51 -0.41
CA TYR A 150 13.18 3.40 -1.41
C TYR A 150 13.92 4.73 -1.52
N GLN A 151 14.30 5.33 -0.38
CA GLN A 151 15.06 6.59 -0.35
C GLN A 151 16.46 6.42 -0.93
N GLU A 152 17.11 5.28 -0.67
CA GLU A 152 18.41 4.96 -1.27
C GLU A 152 18.29 4.84 -2.79
N ALA A 153 17.32 4.07 -3.28
CA ALA A 153 17.05 3.93 -4.70
C ALA A 153 16.77 5.28 -5.38
N GLN A 154 16.00 6.16 -4.73
CA GLN A 154 15.75 7.52 -5.22
C GLN A 154 17.04 8.33 -5.30
N ARG A 155 17.92 8.28 -4.30
CA ARG A 155 19.20 9.00 -4.31
C ARG A 155 20.14 8.50 -5.40
N LEU A 156 20.18 7.18 -5.65
CA LEU A 156 21.10 6.56 -6.59
C LEU A 156 20.62 6.67 -8.05
N TYR A 157 19.31 6.58 -8.27
CA TYR A 157 18.74 6.41 -9.60
C TYR A 157 17.75 7.51 -10.01
N GLY A 158 17.39 8.42 -9.10
CA GLY A 158 16.45 9.50 -9.36
C GLY A 158 14.98 9.06 -9.47
N VAL A 159 14.68 7.79 -9.24
CA VAL A 159 13.30 7.28 -9.22
C VAL A 159 12.66 7.63 -7.89
N ASP A 160 11.57 8.39 -7.92
CA ASP A 160 10.87 8.81 -6.69
C ASP A 160 10.43 7.61 -5.86
N ALA A 161 10.70 7.65 -4.55
CA ALA A 161 10.42 6.59 -3.59
C ALA A 161 8.95 6.14 -3.60
N SER A 162 8.02 7.04 -3.91
CA SER A 162 6.60 6.73 -3.95
C SER A 162 6.24 5.72 -5.04
N TYR A 163 6.89 5.76 -6.19
CA TYR A 163 6.67 4.77 -7.25
C TYR A 163 7.19 3.39 -6.87
N LEU A 164 8.39 3.34 -6.28
CA LEU A 164 8.99 2.06 -5.83
C LEU A 164 8.16 1.40 -4.73
N ALA A 165 7.67 2.21 -3.77
CA ALA A 165 6.79 1.74 -2.72
C ALA A 165 5.45 1.23 -3.28
N SER A 166 4.87 1.92 -4.25
CA SER A 166 3.61 1.53 -4.89
C SER A 166 3.75 0.23 -5.69
N ILE A 167 4.83 0.08 -6.44
CA ILE A 167 5.14 -1.17 -7.16
C ILE A 167 5.31 -2.31 -6.15
N ASN A 168 6.13 -2.13 -5.10
CA ASN A 168 6.35 -3.17 -4.10
C ASN A 168 5.06 -3.59 -3.37
N PHE A 169 4.18 -2.62 -3.11
CA PHE A 169 2.86 -2.90 -2.55
C PHE A 169 2.03 -3.74 -3.52
N ILE A 170 1.86 -3.32 -4.77
CA ILE A 170 1.05 -4.00 -5.79
C ILE A 170 1.58 -5.40 -6.08
N GLU A 171 2.88 -5.58 -6.20
CA GLU A 171 3.49 -6.84 -6.58
C GLU A 171 3.42 -7.92 -5.49
N SER A 172 3.60 -7.53 -4.24
CA SER A 172 3.78 -8.54 -3.18
C SER A 172 3.31 -8.12 -1.79
N ASN A 173 2.57 -7.00 -1.67
CA ASN A 173 2.25 -6.44 -0.36
C ASN A 173 3.52 -6.29 0.51
N PHE A 174 4.51 -5.57 -0.03
CA PHE A 174 5.80 -5.35 0.63
C PHE A 174 6.61 -6.61 0.91
N GLY A 175 6.49 -7.62 0.05
CA GLY A 175 7.19 -8.90 0.20
C GLY A 175 6.48 -9.91 1.11
N ARG A 176 5.23 -9.64 1.52
CA ARG A 176 4.44 -10.59 2.32
C ARG A 176 3.93 -11.76 1.52
N VAL A 177 3.58 -11.53 0.27
CA VAL A 177 3.14 -12.61 -0.62
C VAL A 177 4.37 -13.33 -1.17
N ASN A 178 4.48 -14.59 -0.80
CA ASN A 178 5.59 -15.46 -1.19
C ASN A 178 5.16 -16.41 -2.31
N GLY A 179 6.13 -16.71 -3.16
CA GLY A 179 5.96 -17.66 -4.25
C GLY A 179 5.98 -16.99 -5.62
N PRO A 180 6.11 -17.80 -6.67
CA PRO A 180 6.09 -17.29 -8.03
C PRO A 180 4.66 -16.89 -8.44
N SER A 181 4.55 -15.85 -9.25
CA SER A 181 3.31 -15.54 -9.96
C SER A 181 3.00 -16.64 -10.99
N SER A 182 1.80 -16.60 -11.57
CA SER A 182 1.43 -17.50 -12.68
C SER A 182 2.38 -17.39 -13.89
N ALA A 183 3.07 -16.27 -14.05
CA ALA A 183 4.10 -16.06 -15.08
C ALA A 183 5.52 -16.44 -14.61
N GLY A 184 5.69 -16.91 -13.37
CA GLY A 184 6.98 -17.27 -12.80
C GLY A 184 7.81 -16.09 -12.27
N ALA A 185 7.20 -14.92 -12.04
CA ALA A 185 7.85 -13.80 -11.39
C ALA A 185 8.04 -14.08 -9.89
N VAL A 186 9.15 -13.64 -9.30
CA VAL A 186 9.55 -13.96 -7.92
C VAL A 186 10.04 -12.75 -7.15
N GLY A 187 10.02 -12.87 -5.83
CA GLY A 187 10.55 -11.88 -4.89
C GLY A 187 9.61 -10.69 -4.65
N PRO A 188 10.01 -9.77 -3.74
CA PRO A 188 9.17 -8.66 -3.31
C PRO A 188 8.80 -7.67 -4.43
N MET A 189 9.58 -7.63 -5.51
CA MET A 189 9.33 -6.78 -6.67
C MET A 189 8.90 -7.59 -7.91
N GLN A 190 8.58 -8.88 -7.75
CA GLN A 190 8.06 -9.80 -8.77
C GLN A 190 8.84 -9.76 -10.10
N PHE A 191 10.16 -9.97 -10.04
CA PHE A 191 10.97 -10.08 -11.24
C PHE A 191 10.84 -11.45 -11.90
N LEU A 192 10.69 -11.45 -13.22
CA LEU A 192 10.95 -12.65 -14.01
C LEU A 192 12.43 -13.03 -13.93
N PRO A 193 12.79 -14.32 -13.88
CA PRO A 193 14.20 -14.75 -13.82
C PRO A 193 15.08 -14.15 -14.92
N SER A 194 14.57 -14.05 -16.15
CA SER A 194 15.29 -13.43 -17.26
C SER A 194 15.52 -11.93 -17.08
N THR A 195 14.56 -11.23 -16.50
CA THR A 195 14.70 -9.80 -16.17
C THR A 195 15.68 -9.62 -15.02
N TRP A 196 15.59 -10.47 -14.00
CA TRP A 196 16.54 -10.44 -12.88
C TRP A 196 18.00 -10.64 -13.32
N ALA A 197 18.25 -11.56 -14.26
CA ALA A 197 19.58 -11.79 -14.79
C ALA A 197 20.24 -10.53 -15.36
N ASN A 198 19.45 -9.60 -15.89
CA ASN A 198 19.94 -8.35 -16.46
C ASN A 198 20.07 -7.22 -15.41
N TRP A 199 19.21 -7.19 -14.40
CA TRP A 199 19.07 -6.02 -13.51
C TRP A 199 19.45 -6.30 -12.06
N GLY A 200 19.55 -7.56 -11.65
CA GLY A 200 19.86 -7.97 -10.28
C GLY A 200 21.29 -7.72 -9.83
N GLN A 201 22.25 -7.58 -10.78
CA GLN A 201 23.67 -7.31 -10.51
C GLN A 201 24.31 -8.24 -9.47
N GLY A 202 23.91 -9.52 -9.48
CA GLY A 202 24.45 -10.54 -8.58
C GLY A 202 23.81 -10.54 -7.17
N GLY A 203 22.82 -9.69 -6.92
CA GLY A 203 22.05 -9.66 -5.67
C GLY A 203 21.09 -10.85 -5.55
N ASN A 204 20.32 -10.85 -4.47
CA ASN A 204 19.29 -11.85 -4.18
C ASN A 204 17.90 -11.31 -4.53
N VAL A 205 17.20 -11.94 -5.47
CA VAL A 205 15.86 -11.53 -5.92
C VAL A 205 14.81 -11.52 -4.80
N ASN A 206 15.04 -12.32 -3.74
CA ASN A 206 14.17 -12.39 -2.56
C ASN A 206 14.56 -11.39 -1.46
N ASP A 207 15.67 -10.69 -1.59
CA ASP A 207 16.03 -9.62 -0.67
C ASP A 207 15.37 -8.31 -1.10
N PRO A 208 14.56 -7.67 -0.24
CA PRO A 208 13.85 -6.44 -0.60
C PRO A 208 14.77 -5.28 -0.99
N HIS A 209 15.93 -5.14 -0.36
CA HIS A 209 16.89 -4.09 -0.71
C HIS A 209 17.41 -4.26 -2.13
N ASP A 210 17.92 -5.47 -2.44
CA ASP A 210 18.46 -5.79 -3.77
C ASP A 210 17.38 -5.65 -4.85
N ALA A 211 16.17 -6.14 -4.57
CA ALA A 211 15.04 -6.09 -5.49
C ALA A 211 14.56 -4.65 -5.77
N ILE A 212 14.48 -3.79 -4.75
CA ILE A 212 14.10 -2.38 -4.91
C ILE A 212 15.14 -1.62 -5.75
N LEU A 213 16.43 -1.84 -5.50
CA LEU A 213 17.49 -1.25 -6.30
C LEU A 213 17.46 -1.73 -7.76
N ALA A 214 17.18 -3.03 -7.97
CA ALA A 214 17.02 -3.59 -9.32
C ALA A 214 15.81 -2.98 -10.04
N ALA A 215 14.68 -2.77 -9.35
CA ALA A 215 13.50 -2.12 -9.89
C ALA A 215 13.79 -0.68 -10.33
N ALA A 216 14.54 0.08 -9.52
CA ALA A 216 14.93 1.42 -9.89
C ALA A 216 15.82 1.44 -11.15
N ARG A 217 16.81 0.53 -11.26
CA ARG A 217 17.64 0.38 -12.47
C ARG A 217 16.81 0.04 -13.71
N TYR A 218 15.86 -0.88 -13.54
CA TYR A 218 14.94 -1.26 -14.61
C TYR A 218 14.12 -0.06 -15.09
N LEU A 219 13.50 0.68 -14.17
CA LEU A 219 12.70 1.86 -14.51
C LEU A 219 13.53 2.94 -15.21
N VAL A 220 14.76 3.19 -14.77
CA VAL A 220 15.67 4.14 -15.43
C VAL A 220 15.96 3.73 -16.87
N HIS A 221 16.22 2.43 -17.12
CA HIS A 221 16.43 1.93 -18.47
C HIS A 221 15.25 2.23 -19.41
N TYR A 222 14.04 2.20 -18.89
CA TYR A 222 12.82 2.46 -19.66
C TYR A 222 12.31 3.91 -19.57
N GLY A 223 13.13 4.85 -19.09
CA GLY A 223 12.88 6.28 -19.22
C GLY A 223 12.60 7.05 -17.95
N ALA A 224 12.60 6.41 -16.76
CA ALA A 224 12.52 7.13 -15.49
C ALA A 224 13.77 8.00 -15.28
N PRO A 225 13.68 9.12 -14.57
CA PRO A 225 12.47 9.72 -14.02
C PRO A 225 11.64 10.54 -15.02
N TYR A 226 12.14 10.75 -16.25
CA TYR A 226 11.58 11.71 -17.20
C TYR A 226 10.29 11.20 -17.88
N ASN A 227 10.16 9.89 -18.01
CA ASN A 227 8.97 9.26 -18.60
C ASN A 227 8.50 8.07 -17.74
N MET A 228 8.04 8.37 -16.53
CA MET A 228 7.62 7.35 -15.56
C MET A 228 6.49 6.45 -16.09
N ARG A 229 5.51 7.02 -16.80
CA ARG A 229 4.39 6.25 -17.34
C ARG A 229 4.85 5.12 -18.26
N ILE A 230 5.79 5.42 -19.15
CA ILE A 230 6.37 4.40 -20.05
C ILE A 230 7.24 3.42 -19.28
N ALA A 231 8.04 3.90 -18.31
CA ALA A 231 8.87 3.02 -17.50
C ALA A 231 8.01 2.01 -16.70
N ILE A 232 6.92 2.46 -16.09
CA ILE A 232 5.97 1.61 -15.37
C ILE A 232 5.25 0.66 -16.34
N TRP A 233 4.86 1.12 -17.54
CA TRP A 233 4.25 0.27 -18.54
C TRP A 233 5.16 -0.90 -18.95
N HIS A 234 6.47 -0.69 -19.05
CA HIS A 234 7.42 -1.78 -19.28
C HIS A 234 7.52 -2.77 -18.10
N TYR A 235 7.20 -2.33 -16.89
CA TYR A 235 7.17 -3.21 -15.71
C TYR A 235 6.02 -4.23 -15.81
N ASN A 236 4.84 -3.73 -16.19
CA ASN A 236 3.70 -4.56 -16.55
C ASN A 236 3.00 -3.92 -17.76
N LEU A 237 2.88 -4.66 -18.86
CA LEU A 237 2.38 -4.18 -20.16
C LEU A 237 0.87 -3.89 -20.15
N ASP A 238 0.41 -3.18 -19.13
CA ASP A 238 -0.99 -2.81 -18.94
C ASP A 238 -1.11 -1.40 -18.38
N TYR A 239 -2.02 -0.59 -18.95
CA TYR A 239 -2.21 0.79 -18.50
C TYR A 239 -3.02 0.90 -17.20
N ASP A 240 -3.86 -0.08 -16.86
CA ASP A 240 -4.53 -0.12 -15.56
C ASP A 240 -3.51 -0.35 -14.43
N TYR A 241 -2.46 -1.14 -14.69
CA TYR A 241 -1.32 -1.23 -13.78
C TYR A 241 -0.61 0.12 -13.61
N VAL A 242 -0.34 0.82 -14.70
CA VAL A 242 0.30 2.15 -14.67
C VAL A 242 -0.53 3.12 -13.84
N ASP A 243 -1.84 3.17 -14.09
CA ASP A 243 -2.76 4.07 -13.41
C ASP A 243 -2.86 3.75 -11.91
N ALA A 244 -2.84 2.47 -11.52
CA ALA A 244 -2.80 2.04 -10.12
C ALA A 244 -1.51 2.50 -9.43
N VAL A 245 -0.34 2.24 -10.04
CA VAL A 245 0.96 2.67 -9.49
C VAL A 245 1.03 4.18 -9.34
N GLU A 246 0.65 4.95 -10.36
CA GLU A 246 0.66 6.41 -10.33
C GLU A 246 -0.29 6.98 -9.26
N SER A 247 -1.45 6.34 -9.09
CA SER A 247 -2.45 6.76 -8.11
C SER A 247 -1.97 6.53 -6.68
N PHE A 248 -1.44 5.36 -6.35
CA PHE A 248 -0.83 5.13 -5.04
C PHE A 248 0.39 6.01 -4.80
N ALA A 249 1.24 6.21 -5.80
CA ALA A 249 2.37 7.12 -5.68
C ALA A 249 1.92 8.57 -5.42
N ARG A 250 0.82 9.01 -6.03
CA ARG A 250 0.20 10.32 -5.77
C ARG A 250 -0.32 10.42 -4.34
N ALA A 251 -1.00 9.38 -3.82
CA ALA A 251 -1.46 9.33 -2.44
C ALA A 251 -0.30 9.44 -1.45
N TYR A 252 0.79 8.72 -1.68
CA TYR A 252 1.99 8.78 -0.84
C TYR A 252 2.64 10.18 -0.85
N ARG A 253 2.75 10.82 -2.02
CA ARG A 253 3.30 12.19 -2.11
C ARG A 253 2.41 13.23 -1.44
N ALA A 254 1.10 13.06 -1.53
CA ALA A 254 0.15 13.94 -0.86
C ALA A 254 0.21 13.82 0.68
N ASN A 255 0.46 12.63 1.19
CA ASN A 255 0.58 12.35 2.61
C ASN A 255 1.65 11.27 2.86
N PRO A 256 2.85 11.63 3.35
CA PRO A 256 3.92 10.65 3.62
C PRO A 256 3.54 9.55 4.62
N ALA A 257 2.57 9.78 5.53
CA ALA A 257 2.05 8.75 6.42
C ALA A 257 1.24 7.67 5.66
N TRP A 258 0.93 7.90 4.38
CA TRP A 258 0.24 6.95 3.53
C TRP A 258 1.01 5.63 3.38
N LEU A 259 2.34 5.68 3.30
CA LEU A 259 3.16 4.48 3.27
C LEU A 259 2.97 3.62 4.54
N ASP A 260 2.90 4.25 5.72
CA ASP A 260 2.66 3.53 6.97
C ASP A 260 1.28 2.88 6.99
N ARG A 261 0.26 3.53 6.41
CA ARG A 261 -1.10 2.96 6.26
C ARG A 261 -1.09 1.76 5.33
N MET A 262 -0.60 1.92 4.11
CA MET A 262 -0.49 0.83 3.12
C MET A 262 0.28 -0.37 3.68
N TYR A 263 1.29 -0.13 4.51
CA TYR A 263 2.07 -1.19 5.13
C TYR A 263 1.22 -2.10 6.03
N TYR A 264 0.15 -1.56 6.64
CA TYR A 264 -0.76 -2.35 7.48
C TYR A 264 -2.00 -2.85 6.74
N TRP A 265 -2.16 -2.49 5.46
CA TRP A 265 -3.20 -3.08 4.63
C TRP A 265 -2.90 -4.55 4.35
N ASN A 266 -3.96 -5.34 4.19
CA ASN A 266 -3.87 -6.80 3.94
C ASN A 266 -3.04 -7.56 4.98
N THR A 267 -2.91 -7.05 6.20
CA THR A 267 -2.31 -7.81 7.28
C THR A 267 -3.40 -8.60 7.99
N THR A 268 -3.25 -9.93 8.01
CA THR A 268 -4.08 -10.78 8.85
C THR A 268 -3.69 -10.51 10.30
N GLY A 269 -4.59 -9.91 11.06
CA GLY A 269 -4.46 -9.74 12.50
C GLY A 269 -4.75 -11.04 13.22
#